data_1911a5c372ed70fe4d6eaca28fcb8e4c
#
_entry.id   1911a5c372ed70fe4d6eaca28fcb8e4c
#
_cell.length_a   1.000
_cell.length_b   1.000
_cell.length_c   1.000
_cell.angle_alpha   90.00
_cell.angle_beta   90.00
_cell.angle_gamma   90.00
#
_symmetry.space_group_name_H-M   'P 1'
#
loop_
_entity.id
_entity.type
_entity.pdbx_description
1 polymer ?
#
loop_
_entity_poly.entity_id
_entity_poly.type
_entity_poly.pdbx_seq_one_letter_code
_entity_poly.pdbx_strand_id
1 'polypeptide(L)'
;YAKLQNSLDKSLNNATGPGGYGAVLLSGHHRKELSQGFRLTTNNRMELMAVCVALETLKFEGSDVVIYSDSKYVVDAVSKGWVFGWVRKGFAGKKNPDLWMRFLRVYNRHNVRFVWVKGHAETVENNRCDCLAVAAANGRDLLVDTGYEEARQEG
;
A
#
# COMPACT_ATOMS: atom_id res chain seq x y z
N TYR A 1 8.31 1.78 12.84
CA TYR A 1 6.92 2.19 12.70
C TYR A 1 6.68 2.76 11.32
N ALA A 2 5.76 2.17 10.61
CA ALA A 2 5.27 2.72 9.36
C ALA A 2 3.77 2.94 9.49
N LYS A 3 3.31 4.16 9.22
CA LYS A 3 1.89 4.46 9.04
C LYS A 3 1.62 4.65 7.58
N LEU A 4 0.66 3.89 7.08
CA LEU A 4 0.31 3.86 5.68
C LEU A 4 -1.16 4.21 5.53
N GLN A 5 -1.43 5.19 4.71
CA GLN A 5 -2.79 5.49 4.33
C GLN A 5 -2.82 5.96 2.89
N ASN A 6 -3.71 5.40 2.14
CA ASN A 6 -4.00 5.79 0.78
C ASN A 6 -5.39 6.39 0.74
N SER A 7 -5.52 7.46 -0.02
CA SER A 7 -6.81 8.04 -0.28
C SER A 7 -6.95 8.22 -1.78
N LEU A 8 -7.74 7.35 -2.39
CA LEU A 8 -8.49 7.68 -3.58
C LEU A 8 -9.85 8.17 -3.10
N ASP A 9 -10.56 8.88 -3.94
CA ASP A 9 -11.93 9.29 -3.64
C ASP A 9 -12.73 8.04 -3.25
N LYS A 10 -13.10 7.97 -1.98
CA LYS A 10 -13.79 6.80 -1.41
C LYS A 10 -15.20 6.59 -1.98
N SER A 11 -15.72 7.60 -2.70
CA SER A 11 -17.00 7.45 -3.41
C SER A 11 -16.87 6.55 -4.63
N LEU A 12 -15.65 6.26 -5.06
CA LEU A 12 -15.35 5.48 -6.26
C LEU A 12 -14.80 4.09 -5.91
N ASN A 13 -15.44 3.36 -5.01
CA ASN A 13 -15.02 2.02 -4.61
C ASN A 13 -14.67 1.14 -5.81
N ASN A 14 -13.41 0.69 -5.90
CA ASN A 14 -12.86 -0.12 -6.99
C ASN A 14 -12.89 0.55 -8.37
N ALA A 15 -13.19 1.85 -8.44
CA ALA A 15 -13.11 2.58 -9.69
C ALA A 15 -11.64 2.75 -10.10
N THR A 16 -11.40 2.69 -11.40
CA THR A 16 -10.09 2.93 -11.98
C THR A 16 -9.95 4.40 -12.34
N GLY A 17 -8.78 4.93 -12.16
CA GLY A 17 -8.49 6.32 -12.50
C GLY A 17 -7.15 6.74 -11.91
N PRO A 18 -6.86 8.05 -11.95
CA PRO A 18 -5.67 8.56 -11.28
C PRO A 18 -5.71 8.25 -9.79
N GLY A 19 -4.60 7.81 -9.25
CA GLY A 19 -4.50 7.49 -7.83
C GLY A 19 -3.11 7.79 -7.30
N GLY A 20 -2.97 7.73 -5.98
CA GLY A 20 -1.70 7.95 -5.33
C GLY A 20 -1.65 7.26 -3.99
N TYR A 21 -0.43 7.10 -3.49
CA TYR A 21 -0.23 6.61 -2.13
C TYR A 21 0.54 7.63 -1.32
N GLY A 22 0.38 7.54 0.00
CA GLY A 22 1.17 8.29 0.95
C GLY A 22 1.54 7.40 2.12
N ALA A 23 2.77 7.52 2.59
CA ALA A 23 3.26 6.77 3.73
C ALA A 23 4.14 7.67 4.59
N VAL A 24 4.06 7.48 5.90
CA VAL A 24 4.94 8.13 6.86
C VAL A 24 5.68 7.05 7.64
N LEU A 25 7.00 7.09 7.57
CA LEU A 25 7.89 6.17 8.27
C LEU A 25 8.46 6.87 9.50
N LEU A 26 8.30 6.23 10.66
CA LEU A 26 8.80 6.76 11.92
C LEU A 26 9.75 5.75 12.58
N SER A 27 10.92 6.20 12.97
CA SER A 27 11.89 5.40 13.71
C SER A 27 12.68 6.32 14.64
N GLY A 28 12.37 6.26 15.95
CA GLY A 28 12.98 7.16 16.92
C GLY A 28 12.70 8.62 16.55
N HIS A 29 13.78 9.37 16.29
CA HIS A 29 13.67 10.77 15.87
C HIS A 29 13.61 10.94 14.35
N HIS A 30 13.75 9.86 13.59
CA HIS A 30 13.73 9.90 12.14
C HIS A 30 12.30 9.84 11.63
N ARG A 31 12.02 10.68 10.64
CA ARG A 31 10.71 10.71 9.97
C ARG A 31 10.93 10.85 8.47
N LYS A 32 10.30 9.98 7.70
CA LYS A 32 10.38 10.03 6.24
C LYS A 32 8.99 9.91 5.65
N GLU A 33 8.69 10.77 4.69
CA GLU A 33 7.43 10.72 3.94
C GLU A 33 7.68 10.17 2.55
N LEU A 34 6.80 9.29 2.12
CA LEU A 34 6.83 8.70 0.78
C LEU A 34 5.49 8.95 0.11
N SER A 35 5.54 9.30 -1.17
CA SER A 35 4.32 9.48 -1.96
C SER A 35 4.63 9.32 -3.43
N GLN A 36 3.64 8.88 -4.20
CA GLN A 36 3.73 8.80 -5.65
C GLN A 36 2.32 8.71 -6.22
N GLY A 37 2.10 9.34 -7.36
CA GLY A 37 0.86 9.27 -8.11
C GLY A 37 1.00 8.42 -9.37
N PHE A 38 -0.12 7.88 -9.83
CA PHE A 38 -0.21 7.03 -11.02
C PHE A 38 -1.41 7.47 -11.86
N ARG A 39 -1.24 7.44 -13.17
CA ARG A 39 -2.28 7.93 -14.09
C ARG A 39 -3.51 7.02 -14.17
N LEU A 40 -3.33 5.72 -13.94
CA LEU A 40 -4.41 4.74 -13.99
C LEU A 40 -4.10 3.59 -13.03
N THR A 41 -4.88 3.46 -11.99
CA THR A 41 -4.67 2.45 -10.95
C THR A 41 -5.97 2.25 -10.16
N THR A 42 -5.91 1.49 -9.08
CA THR A 42 -7.04 1.28 -8.16
C THR A 42 -6.62 1.60 -6.74
N ASN A 43 -7.62 1.84 -5.88
CA ASN A 43 -7.39 2.12 -4.47
C ASN A 43 -6.63 0.97 -3.79
N ASN A 44 -7.06 -0.26 -4.01
CA ASN A 44 -6.40 -1.43 -3.40
C ASN A 44 -4.93 -1.54 -3.83
N ARG A 45 -4.62 -1.24 -5.09
CA ARG A 45 -3.24 -1.26 -5.55
C ARG A 45 -2.40 -0.19 -4.87
N MET A 46 -2.95 1.00 -4.68
CA MET A 46 -2.23 2.10 -4.02
C MET A 46 -1.93 1.77 -2.56
N GLU A 47 -2.90 1.21 -1.86
CA GLU A 47 -2.72 0.80 -0.47
C GLU A 47 -1.66 -0.28 -0.32
N LEU A 48 -1.68 -1.27 -1.19
CA LEU A 48 -0.70 -2.35 -1.18
C LEU A 48 0.69 -1.85 -1.61
N MET A 49 0.75 -1.00 -2.64
CA MET A 49 2.02 -0.44 -3.13
C MET A 49 2.70 0.43 -2.07
N ALA A 50 1.93 1.20 -1.31
CA ALA A 50 2.48 1.99 -0.21
C ALA A 50 3.21 1.11 0.81
N VAL A 51 2.62 -0.04 1.15
CA VAL A 51 3.25 -1.00 2.05
C VAL A 51 4.54 -1.55 1.46
N CYS A 52 4.51 -1.94 0.19
CA CYS A 52 5.70 -2.45 -0.50
C CYS A 52 6.84 -1.45 -0.48
N VAL A 53 6.57 -0.21 -0.88
CA VAL A 53 7.59 0.84 -0.96
C VAL A 53 8.13 1.18 0.42
N ALA A 54 7.25 1.23 1.43
CA ALA A 54 7.66 1.52 2.80
C ALA A 54 8.64 0.46 3.31
N LEU A 55 8.32 -0.81 3.12
CA LEU A 55 9.19 -1.90 3.56
C LEU A 55 10.51 -1.95 2.75
N GLU A 56 10.44 -1.65 1.45
CA GLU A 56 11.62 -1.60 0.59
C GLU A 56 12.58 -0.47 0.97
N THR A 57 12.07 0.57 1.62
CA THR A 57 12.87 1.72 2.04
C THR A 57 13.71 1.42 3.28
N LEU A 58 13.38 0.37 4.03
CA LEU A 58 14.12 0.01 5.24
C LEU A 58 15.52 -0.47 4.88
N LYS A 59 16.53 0.07 5.59
CA LYS A 59 17.93 -0.19 5.28
C LYS A 59 18.48 -1.49 5.88
N PHE A 60 17.88 -1.95 6.99
CA PHE A 60 18.40 -3.09 7.72
C PHE A 60 17.42 -4.25 7.68
N GLU A 61 17.92 -5.45 7.38
CA GLU A 61 17.13 -6.67 7.46
C GLU A 61 16.80 -7.02 8.90
N GLY A 62 15.70 -7.74 9.10
CA GLY A 62 15.27 -8.15 10.43
C GLY A 62 14.70 -7.04 11.28
N SER A 63 14.29 -5.93 10.67
CA SER A 63 13.66 -4.83 11.40
C SER A 63 12.29 -5.23 11.94
N ASP A 64 12.00 -4.78 13.17
CA ASP A 64 10.66 -4.92 13.74
C ASP A 64 9.80 -3.77 13.24
N VAL A 65 8.77 -4.09 12.46
CA VAL A 65 7.92 -3.09 11.81
C VAL A 65 6.48 -3.28 12.22
N VAL A 66 5.84 -2.21 12.65
CA VAL A 66 4.39 -2.18 12.86
C VAL A 66 3.80 -1.27 11.80
N ILE A 67 2.89 -1.82 11.00
CA ILE A 67 2.21 -1.08 9.94
C ILE A 67 0.79 -0.76 10.39
N TYR A 68 0.49 0.52 10.46
CA TYR A 68 -0.86 1.01 10.75
C TYR A 68 -1.52 1.35 9.42
N SER A 69 -2.65 0.71 9.13
CA SER A 69 -3.35 0.92 7.86
C SER A 69 -4.86 0.90 8.09
N ASP A 70 -5.58 1.75 7.36
CA ASP A 70 -7.04 1.73 7.34
C ASP A 70 -7.61 0.82 6.24
N SER A 71 -6.75 0.14 5.50
CA SER A 71 -7.15 -0.79 4.46
C SER A 71 -7.42 -2.17 5.01
N LYS A 72 -8.68 -2.55 5.11
CA LYS A 72 -9.03 -3.92 5.48
C LYS A 72 -8.53 -4.93 4.45
N TYR A 73 -8.49 -4.55 3.19
CA TYR A 73 -7.99 -5.41 2.13
C TYR A 73 -6.57 -5.89 2.42
N VAL A 74 -5.67 -4.96 2.74
CA VAL A 74 -4.27 -5.31 3.03
C VAL A 74 -4.12 -5.97 4.39
N VAL A 75 -4.72 -5.37 5.43
CA VAL A 75 -4.56 -5.83 6.80
C VAL A 75 -5.10 -7.25 6.97
N ASP A 76 -6.31 -7.52 6.47
CA ASP A 76 -6.94 -8.83 6.62
C ASP A 76 -6.23 -9.90 5.81
N ALA A 77 -5.78 -9.58 4.60
CA ALA A 77 -5.09 -10.54 3.76
C ALA A 77 -3.83 -11.10 4.43
N VAL A 78 -3.12 -10.25 5.17
CA VAL A 78 -1.90 -10.66 5.87
C VAL A 78 -2.22 -11.21 7.27
N SER A 79 -3.00 -10.48 8.06
CA SER A 79 -3.27 -10.85 9.45
C SER A 79 -4.08 -12.14 9.58
N LYS A 80 -4.99 -12.38 8.65
CA LYS A 80 -5.77 -13.62 8.61
C LYS A 80 -5.10 -14.72 7.79
N GLY A 81 -3.95 -14.43 7.21
CA GLY A 81 -3.16 -15.40 6.46
C GLY A 81 -3.72 -15.75 5.08
N TRP A 82 -4.69 -15.03 4.57
CA TRP A 82 -5.32 -15.33 3.28
C TRP A 82 -4.33 -15.30 2.11
N VAL A 83 -3.41 -14.33 2.12
CA VAL A 83 -2.44 -14.16 1.04
C VAL A 83 -1.56 -15.40 0.86
N PHE A 84 -1.23 -16.09 1.93
CA PHE A 84 -0.39 -17.28 1.87
C PHE A 84 -1.12 -18.44 1.18
N GLY A 85 -2.43 -18.53 1.38
CA GLY A 85 -3.26 -19.48 0.63
C GLY A 85 -3.37 -19.11 -0.85
N TRP A 86 -3.47 -17.82 -1.16
CA TRP A 86 -3.52 -17.37 -2.54
C TRP A 86 -2.25 -17.72 -3.31
N VAL A 87 -1.07 -17.57 -2.67
CA VAL A 87 0.21 -17.93 -3.26
C VAL A 87 0.23 -19.42 -3.64
N ARG A 88 -0.21 -20.28 -2.73
CA ARG A 88 -0.25 -21.73 -2.98
C ARG A 88 -1.15 -22.10 -4.17
N LYS A 89 -2.16 -21.27 -4.44
CA LYS A 89 -3.11 -21.50 -5.55
C LYS A 89 -2.74 -20.68 -6.79
N GLY A 90 -1.55 -20.08 -6.83
CA GLY A 90 -1.10 -19.25 -7.95
C GLY A 90 -1.97 -18.01 -8.19
N PHE A 91 -2.60 -17.50 -7.15
CA PHE A 91 -3.53 -16.36 -7.19
C PHE A 91 -4.75 -16.59 -8.08
N ALA A 92 -5.15 -17.83 -8.26
CA ALA A 92 -6.34 -18.14 -9.07
C ALA A 92 -7.56 -17.38 -8.54
N GLY A 93 -8.20 -16.58 -9.41
CA GLY A 93 -9.35 -15.75 -9.07
C GLY A 93 -9.03 -14.54 -8.18
N LYS A 94 -7.76 -14.23 -7.95
CA LYS A 94 -7.36 -13.09 -7.10
C LYS A 94 -6.71 -12.00 -7.93
N LYS A 95 -6.90 -10.75 -7.48
CA LYS A 95 -6.33 -9.57 -8.15
C LYS A 95 -4.99 -9.19 -7.54
N ASN A 96 -4.21 -8.44 -8.28
CA ASN A 96 -2.96 -7.83 -7.85
C ASN A 96 -1.86 -8.83 -7.48
N PRO A 97 -1.69 -9.93 -8.21
CA PRO A 97 -0.64 -10.89 -7.87
C PRO A 97 0.76 -10.29 -7.94
N ASP A 98 1.01 -9.37 -8.86
CA ASP A 98 2.29 -8.69 -9.01
C ASP A 98 2.70 -7.96 -7.71
N LEU A 99 1.80 -7.19 -7.15
CA LEU A 99 2.05 -6.44 -5.93
C LEU A 99 2.15 -7.34 -4.70
N TRP A 100 1.32 -8.39 -4.62
CA TRP A 100 1.39 -9.33 -3.52
C TRP A 100 2.71 -10.10 -3.52
N MET A 101 3.21 -10.49 -4.69
CA MET A 101 4.52 -11.15 -4.78
C MET A 101 5.64 -10.19 -4.39
N ARG A 102 5.56 -8.94 -4.81
CA ARG A 102 6.51 -7.90 -4.38
C ARG A 102 6.48 -7.71 -2.87
N PHE A 103 5.29 -7.65 -2.29
CA PHE A 103 5.11 -7.53 -0.84
C PHE A 103 5.76 -8.70 -0.09
N LEU A 104 5.52 -9.93 -0.54
CA LEU A 104 6.04 -11.11 0.16
C LEU A 104 7.57 -11.18 0.14
N ARG A 105 8.20 -10.67 -0.92
CA ARG A 105 9.67 -10.62 -0.97
C ARG A 105 10.26 -9.77 0.15
N VAL A 106 9.63 -8.63 0.46
CA VAL A 106 10.11 -7.77 1.54
C VAL A 106 9.55 -8.17 2.90
N TYR A 107 8.36 -8.72 2.94
CA TYR A 107 7.76 -9.21 4.18
C TYR A 107 8.64 -10.23 4.88
N ASN A 108 9.21 -11.15 4.12
CA ASN A 108 10.05 -12.22 4.67
C ASN A 108 11.41 -11.73 5.19
N ARG A 109 11.79 -10.50 4.89
CA ARG A 109 13.07 -9.92 5.35
C ARG A 109 12.97 -9.22 6.70
N HIS A 110 11.76 -8.98 7.18
CA HIS A 110 11.52 -8.20 8.39
C HIS A 110 10.48 -8.89 9.27
N ASN A 111 10.41 -8.45 10.52
CA ASN A 111 9.35 -8.86 11.44
C ASN A 111 8.20 -7.84 11.34
N VAL A 112 7.21 -8.15 10.54
CA VAL A 112 6.15 -7.22 10.19
C VAL A 112 4.85 -7.59 10.89
N ARG A 113 4.24 -6.61 11.54
CA ARG A 113 2.93 -6.74 12.16
C ARG A 113 2.03 -5.62 11.64
N PHE A 114 0.77 -5.97 11.40
CA PHE A 114 -0.24 -5.02 10.95
C PHE A 114 -1.19 -4.67 12.08
N VAL A 115 -1.55 -3.39 12.16
CA VAL A 115 -2.60 -2.89 13.04
C VAL A 115 -3.61 -2.14 12.17
N TRP A 116 -4.85 -2.61 12.20
CA TRP A 116 -5.92 -1.90 11.50
C TRP A 116 -6.31 -0.66 12.29
N VAL A 117 -6.38 0.48 11.60
CA VAL A 117 -6.89 1.73 12.17
C VAL A 117 -8.20 2.06 11.48
N LYS A 118 -9.21 2.40 12.26
CA LYS A 118 -10.49 2.79 11.70
C LYS A 118 -10.32 4.04 10.85
N GLY A 119 -10.90 4.03 9.64
CA GLY A 119 -10.86 5.19 8.76
C GLY A 119 -11.37 6.44 9.47
N HIS A 120 -10.73 7.57 9.22
CA HIS A 120 -10.96 8.84 9.91
C HIS A 120 -10.46 8.88 11.35
N ALA A 121 -9.59 7.96 11.76
CA ALA A 121 -8.90 8.08 13.04
C ALA A 121 -8.08 9.37 13.05
N GLU A 122 -8.32 10.22 14.05
CA GLU A 122 -7.71 11.55 14.13
C GLU A 122 -6.28 11.49 14.64
N THR A 123 -5.38 10.94 13.86
CA THR A 123 -3.95 11.00 14.17
C THR A 123 -3.26 11.88 13.12
N VAL A 124 -2.23 12.60 13.57
CA VAL A 124 -1.49 13.52 12.72
C VAL A 124 -0.90 12.78 11.51
N GLU A 125 -0.28 11.63 11.74
CA GLU A 125 0.37 10.84 10.70
C GLU A 125 -0.65 10.25 9.71
N ASN A 126 -1.80 9.83 10.22
CA ASN A 126 -2.87 9.30 9.38
C ASN A 126 -3.38 10.38 8.42
N ASN A 127 -3.64 11.57 8.95
CA ASN A 127 -4.06 12.71 8.14
C ASN A 127 -2.98 13.13 7.14
N ARG A 128 -1.71 13.06 7.54
CA ARG A 128 -0.60 13.39 6.64
C ARG A 128 -0.50 12.40 5.49
N CYS A 129 -0.68 11.10 5.75
CA CYS A 129 -0.70 10.09 4.69
C CYS A 129 -1.82 10.36 3.68
N ASP A 130 -3.01 10.73 4.15
CA ASP A 130 -4.12 11.11 3.27
C ASP A 130 -3.75 12.31 2.40
N CYS A 131 -3.18 13.36 2.99
CA CYS A 131 -2.77 14.55 2.24
C CYS A 131 -1.72 14.21 1.19
N LEU A 132 -0.75 13.37 1.52
CA LEU A 132 0.29 12.94 0.59
C LEU A 132 -0.32 12.15 -0.58
N ALA A 133 -1.22 11.23 -0.29
CA ALA A 133 -1.86 10.41 -1.32
C ALA A 133 -2.71 11.25 -2.28
N VAL A 134 -3.52 12.16 -1.74
CA VAL A 134 -4.38 13.03 -2.55
C VAL A 134 -3.55 13.97 -3.40
N ALA A 135 -2.53 14.60 -2.82
CA ALA A 135 -1.64 15.51 -3.54
C ALA A 135 -0.91 14.78 -4.68
N ALA A 136 -0.45 13.56 -4.42
CA ALA A 136 0.23 12.76 -5.44
C ALA A 136 -0.72 12.38 -6.59
N ALA A 137 -1.96 11.98 -6.26
CA ALA A 137 -2.96 11.61 -7.27
C ALA A 137 -3.35 12.79 -8.16
N ASN A 138 -3.37 13.99 -7.61
CA ASN A 138 -3.74 15.21 -8.31
C ASN A 138 -2.56 15.96 -8.93
N GLY A 139 -1.34 15.44 -8.74
CA GLY A 139 -0.12 16.04 -9.25
C GLY A 139 0.06 15.84 -10.74
N ARG A 140 1.15 16.44 -11.26
CA ARG A 140 1.52 16.32 -12.68
C ARG A 140 2.48 15.16 -12.94
N ASP A 141 3.18 14.69 -11.93
CA ASP A 141 4.20 13.65 -12.05
C ASP A 141 3.57 12.27 -11.82
N LEU A 142 2.62 11.91 -12.69
CA LEU A 142 1.94 10.63 -12.60
C LEU A 142 2.73 9.57 -13.37
N LEU A 143 3.02 8.48 -12.71
CA LEU A 143 3.70 7.33 -13.29
C LEU A 143 2.69 6.37 -13.92
N VAL A 144 3.22 5.43 -14.68
CA VAL A 144 2.43 4.32 -15.21
C VAL A 144 2.47 3.18 -14.19
N ASP A 145 1.29 2.72 -13.78
CA ASP A 145 1.18 1.49 -13.00
C ASP A 145 1.24 0.32 -13.99
N THR A 146 2.46 -0.10 -14.32
CA THR A 146 2.71 -1.07 -15.37
C THR A 146 2.00 -2.39 -15.15
N GLY A 147 2.03 -2.91 -13.94
CA GLY A 147 1.35 -4.16 -13.62
C GLY A 147 -0.15 -4.10 -13.86
N TYR A 148 -0.76 -2.97 -13.50
CA TYR A 148 -2.19 -2.79 -13.69
C TYR A 148 -2.56 -2.56 -15.15
N GLU A 149 -1.85 -1.67 -15.83
CA GLU A 149 -2.17 -1.34 -17.22
C GLU A 149 -1.90 -2.50 -18.17
N GLU A 150 -0.84 -3.26 -17.93
CA GLU A 150 -0.54 -4.46 -18.73
C GLU A 150 -1.59 -5.56 -18.50
N ALA A 151 -2.01 -5.78 -17.28
CA ALA A 151 -3.05 -6.76 -16.97
C ALA A 151 -4.37 -6.43 -17.66
N ARG A 152 -4.70 -5.14 -17.80
CA ARG A 152 -5.91 -4.72 -18.52
C ARG A 152 -5.83 -4.99 -20.00
N GLN A 153 -4.63 -4.89 -20.60
CA GLN A 153 -4.44 -5.17 -22.03
C GLN A 153 -4.55 -6.66 -22.35
N GLU A 154 -4.20 -7.52 -21.40
CA GLU A 154 -4.27 -8.98 -21.56
C GLU A 154 -5.69 -9.53 -21.33
N GLY A 155 -6.52 -8.76 -20.71
CA GLY A 155 -7.88 -9.15 -20.39
C GLY A 155 -8.90 -8.48 -21.27
#